data_6a6afc9145f8b54dfbd66b95c19e46d3
#
_entry.id   6a6afc9145f8b54dfbd66b95c19e46d3
#
_cell.length_a   1.000
_cell.length_b   1.000
_cell.length_c   1.000
_cell.angle_alpha   90.00
_cell.angle_beta   90.00
_cell.angle_gamma   90.00
#
_symmetry.space_group_name_H-M   'P 1'
#
loop_
_entity.id
_entity.type
_entity.pdbx_description
1 polymer ?
#
loop_
_entity_poly.entity_id
_entity_poly.type
_entity_poly.pdbx_seq_one_letter_code
_entity_poly.pdbx_strand_id
1 'polypeptide(L)'
;MAIHKVLGIETEYGIFVRNAPEQNPIAASSLLVNSYVSEVAQAGAGPRIGWDFGDEMPANDARGVLEQYVQPPDVETHLVNAVLTNGARFYVDHAHPEYSSPEVASARDGVVWDRAGEEVLRLAMTAANRTLGDDQQVIVHKNNSDGKANSYGTHENYVMDRAVPFNRIVARATPHLVTRQVFCGAGKVGCELPGRHDVTYQLSQRADFFEEEVGLETTLKRPIINTRDEPHADPQRYRRLHVIIGDANMSEWATWMKLATTAIVLAMIEDDWPMPELRPMTPVPTLRRISWDLSLAETYQTLDGRTITALETQRELCALARAWAAEHDTSVVGGVDAVTEVLGEWELVLDDLEHDRERAADRVDWVAKGRLLGGFAERHGLAPGSAKLRALDLQYHDLRRDRCLALRAGLRTLVSEAEVVSAIHSPPTDTRAWFRGTVLARFTDQVVTANWDSIVFDTGSSSLSRVPMMEPTRGTEAILGEMVASSADAAE
;
A
#
# COMPACT_ATOMS: atom_id res chain seq x y z
N MET A 1 12.94 -21.18 -8.68
CA MET A 1 11.49 -21.39 -8.64
C MET A 1 10.89 -20.33 -7.76
N ALA A 2 9.74 -19.77 -8.16
CA ALA A 2 9.05 -18.76 -7.39
C ALA A 2 8.70 -19.26 -5.98
N ILE A 3 8.80 -18.37 -5.00
CA ILE A 3 8.41 -18.62 -3.61
C ILE A 3 7.03 -18.03 -3.32
N HIS A 4 6.35 -18.51 -2.28
CA HIS A 4 5.07 -17.96 -1.85
C HIS A 4 5.17 -16.45 -1.64
N LYS A 5 4.26 -15.71 -2.27
CA LYS A 5 4.16 -14.26 -2.13
C LYS A 5 3.42 -13.91 -0.85
N VAL A 6 4.21 -13.50 0.15
CA VAL A 6 3.68 -12.78 1.29
C VAL A 6 3.77 -11.30 0.97
N LEU A 7 2.70 -10.56 1.21
CA LEU A 7 2.59 -9.16 0.83
C LEU A 7 1.91 -8.32 1.91
N GLY A 8 2.03 -7.00 1.82
CA GLY A 8 1.37 -6.03 2.69
C GLY A 8 1.31 -4.66 2.06
N ILE A 9 0.45 -3.80 2.59
CA ILE A 9 0.26 -2.42 2.16
C ILE A 9 0.59 -1.47 3.32
N GLU A 10 1.32 -0.40 3.02
CA GLU A 10 1.55 0.74 3.90
C GLU A 10 0.85 1.94 3.28
N THR A 11 -0.03 2.60 4.02
CA THR A 11 -0.72 3.79 3.53
C THR A 11 -0.53 4.93 4.51
N GLU A 12 0.10 6.01 4.03
CA GLU A 12 0.11 7.31 4.66
C GLU A 12 -1.17 8.06 4.27
N TYR A 13 -1.84 8.65 5.24
CA TYR A 13 -3.12 9.35 5.01
C TYR A 13 -2.93 10.86 5.11
N GLY A 14 -3.56 11.59 4.20
CA GLY A 14 -3.67 13.03 4.30
C GLY A 14 -4.48 13.43 5.52
N ILE A 15 -4.00 14.41 6.30
CA ILE A 15 -4.65 14.87 7.52
C ILE A 15 -4.65 16.39 7.60
N PHE A 16 -5.74 16.97 8.08
CA PHE A 16 -5.79 18.37 8.50
C PHE A 16 -6.84 18.57 9.60
N VAL A 17 -6.73 19.69 10.32
CA VAL A 17 -7.73 20.09 11.30
C VAL A 17 -8.49 21.30 10.79
N ARG A 18 -9.79 21.12 10.58
CA ARG A 18 -10.67 22.22 10.18
C ARG A 18 -10.74 23.25 11.29
N ASN A 19 -10.74 24.54 10.92
CA ASN A 19 -10.72 25.70 11.80
C ASN A 19 -9.49 25.82 12.73
N ALA A 20 -8.39 25.10 12.40
CA ALA A 20 -7.10 25.24 13.05
C ALA A 20 -5.97 25.22 11.99
N PRO A 21 -5.92 26.20 11.06
CA PRO A 21 -5.01 26.17 9.91
C PRO A 21 -3.52 26.24 10.28
N GLU A 22 -3.21 26.74 11.48
CA GLU A 22 -1.84 26.81 12.02
C GLU A 22 -1.39 25.51 12.71
N GLN A 23 -2.26 24.50 12.78
CA GLN A 23 -1.89 23.26 13.46
C GLN A 23 -0.86 22.47 12.66
N ASN A 24 0.22 22.08 13.33
CA ASN A 24 1.26 21.24 12.77
C ASN A 24 0.69 19.86 12.40
N PRO A 25 0.87 19.36 11.16
CA PRO A 25 0.41 18.03 10.75
C PRO A 25 0.93 16.89 11.64
N ILE A 26 2.17 16.95 12.13
CA ILE A 26 2.73 15.98 13.07
C ILE A 26 1.91 15.91 14.37
N ALA A 27 1.53 17.09 14.91
CA ALA A 27 0.71 17.15 16.13
C ALA A 27 -0.70 16.59 15.89
N ALA A 28 -1.30 16.84 14.72
CA ALA A 28 -2.59 16.29 14.34
C ALA A 28 -2.53 14.76 14.17
N SER A 29 -1.49 14.25 13.54
CA SER A 29 -1.24 12.81 13.37
C SER A 29 -1.00 12.12 14.70
N SER A 30 -0.19 12.72 15.57
CA SER A 30 0.06 12.20 16.93
C SER A 30 -1.21 12.18 17.78
N LEU A 31 -2.05 13.24 17.69
CA LEU A 31 -3.35 13.27 18.35
C LEU A 31 -4.23 12.11 17.86
N LEU A 32 -4.30 11.90 16.55
CA LEU A 32 -5.11 10.86 15.94
C LEU A 32 -4.70 9.46 16.44
N VAL A 33 -3.42 9.11 16.32
CA VAL A 33 -2.90 7.79 16.71
C VAL A 33 -3.05 7.58 18.22
N ASN A 34 -2.68 8.58 19.05
CA ASN A 34 -2.83 8.49 20.51
C ASN A 34 -4.29 8.31 20.95
N SER A 35 -5.22 8.98 20.28
CA SER A 35 -6.64 8.88 20.63
C SER A 35 -7.17 7.47 20.37
N TYR A 36 -6.80 6.84 19.25
CA TYR A 36 -7.15 5.46 18.95
C TYR A 36 -6.59 4.49 19.99
N VAL A 37 -5.27 4.55 20.20
CA VAL A 37 -4.57 3.66 21.16
C VAL A 37 -5.14 3.79 22.56
N SER A 38 -5.48 5.00 22.99
CA SER A 38 -6.08 5.25 24.30
C SER A 38 -7.49 4.70 24.42
N GLU A 39 -8.32 4.82 23.39
CA GLU A 39 -9.69 4.29 23.37
C GLU A 39 -9.69 2.75 23.40
N VAL A 40 -8.85 2.12 22.58
CA VAL A 40 -8.70 0.66 22.54
C VAL A 40 -8.17 0.12 23.89
N ALA A 41 -7.19 0.79 24.51
CA ALA A 41 -6.67 0.40 25.81
C ALA A 41 -7.72 0.53 26.94
N GLN A 42 -8.56 1.59 26.91
CA GLN A 42 -9.67 1.76 27.87
C GLN A 42 -10.75 0.69 27.72
N ALA A 43 -10.99 0.24 26.49
CA ALA A 43 -11.93 -0.86 26.22
C ALA A 43 -11.39 -2.23 26.65
N GLY A 44 -10.15 -2.33 27.12
CA GLY A 44 -9.50 -3.59 27.48
C GLY A 44 -9.18 -4.49 26.28
N ALA A 45 -9.26 -3.94 25.08
CA ALA A 45 -9.15 -4.70 23.83
C ALA A 45 -7.78 -4.61 23.15
N GLY A 46 -6.75 -4.04 23.81
CA GLY A 46 -5.42 -3.99 23.22
C GLY A 46 -4.36 -3.31 24.06
N PRO A 47 -3.11 -3.69 23.85
CA PRO A 47 -1.96 -3.18 24.57
C PRO A 47 -1.49 -1.83 24.03
N ARG A 48 -0.81 -1.08 24.91
CA ARG A 48 0.13 -0.02 24.50
C ARG A 48 1.49 -0.64 24.19
N ILE A 49 1.57 -1.50 23.17
CA ILE A 49 2.83 -2.12 22.80
C ILE A 49 3.53 -1.23 21.80
N GLY A 50 4.71 -0.76 22.18
CA GLY A 50 5.56 0.05 21.33
C GLY A 50 6.25 -0.77 20.24
N TRP A 51 6.64 -0.08 19.20
CA TRP A 51 7.46 -0.64 18.12
C TRP A 51 8.91 -0.83 18.58
N ASP A 52 9.53 -1.95 18.21
CA ASP A 52 10.94 -2.22 18.44
C ASP A 52 11.79 -1.78 17.23
N PHE A 53 12.54 -0.72 17.39
CA PHE A 53 13.43 -0.16 16.36
C PHE A 53 14.81 -0.82 16.30
N GLY A 54 15.09 -1.78 17.20
CA GLY A 54 16.45 -2.28 17.41
C GLY A 54 17.13 -2.92 16.20
N ASP A 55 16.35 -3.47 15.29
CA ASP A 55 16.86 -4.21 14.13
C ASP A 55 16.57 -3.50 12.78
N GLU A 56 16.09 -2.25 12.79
CA GLU A 56 15.80 -1.50 11.56
C GLU A 56 17.10 -1.02 10.88
N MET A 57 17.17 -1.26 9.57
CA MET A 57 18.31 -0.88 8.71
C MET A 57 17.84 -0.20 7.41
N PRO A 58 17.17 0.96 7.48
CA PRO A 58 16.58 1.61 6.31
C PRO A 58 17.60 2.06 5.26
N ALA A 59 18.88 2.15 5.61
CA ALA A 59 19.98 2.48 4.71
C ALA A 59 20.53 1.29 3.92
N ASN A 60 20.05 0.07 4.15
CA ASN A 60 20.48 -1.09 3.38
C ASN A 60 19.97 -0.97 1.94
N ASP A 61 20.92 -1.02 0.99
CA ASP A 61 20.66 -0.87 -0.44
C ASP A 61 20.94 -2.19 -1.18
N ALA A 62 19.98 -2.68 -1.94
CA ALA A 62 20.07 -3.93 -2.71
C ALA A 62 21.17 -3.94 -3.78
N ARG A 63 21.71 -2.77 -4.13
CA ARG A 63 22.87 -2.62 -5.03
C ARG A 63 24.20 -2.81 -4.32
N GLY A 64 24.20 -2.99 -3.00
CA GLY A 64 25.42 -3.10 -2.19
C GLY A 64 26.12 -1.75 -1.95
N VAL A 65 25.46 -0.64 -2.20
CA VAL A 65 25.96 0.70 -1.90
C VAL A 65 25.76 0.95 -0.41
N LEU A 66 26.85 1.20 0.31
CA LEU A 66 26.76 1.62 1.71
C LEU A 66 26.61 3.15 1.72
N GLU A 67 25.38 3.63 1.86
CA GLU A 67 25.17 5.02 2.24
C GLU A 67 25.47 5.20 3.73
N GLN A 68 26.04 6.35 4.11
CA GLN A 68 26.24 6.64 5.53
C GLN A 68 24.86 6.79 6.19
N TYR A 69 24.53 5.83 7.05
CA TYR A 69 23.32 5.90 7.84
C TYR A 69 23.37 7.16 8.73
N VAL A 70 22.48 8.07 8.46
CA VAL A 70 22.19 9.18 9.36
C VAL A 70 21.05 8.69 10.25
N GLN A 71 21.36 8.48 11.53
CA GLN A 71 20.36 8.07 12.52
C GLN A 71 19.17 9.06 12.44
N PRO A 72 17.91 8.57 12.43
CA PRO A 72 16.75 9.44 12.46
C PRO A 72 16.86 10.44 13.62
N PRO A 73 16.39 11.68 13.46
CA PRO A 73 16.36 12.62 14.57
C PRO A 73 15.63 12.02 15.77
N ASP A 74 16.11 12.27 17.00
CA ASP A 74 15.49 11.78 18.24
C ASP A 74 13.98 12.07 18.32
N VAL A 75 13.50 13.06 17.58
CA VAL A 75 12.08 13.43 17.49
C VAL A 75 11.21 12.32 16.90
N GLU A 76 11.72 11.54 15.93
CA GLU A 76 10.95 10.47 15.29
C GLU A 76 10.77 9.26 16.18
N THR A 77 11.73 8.97 17.06
CA THR A 77 11.64 7.86 18.01
C THR A 77 10.65 8.13 19.16
N HIS A 78 10.25 9.38 19.38
CA HIS A 78 9.26 9.76 20.39
C HIS A 78 7.82 9.84 19.85
N LEU A 79 7.62 9.71 18.54
CA LEU A 79 6.30 9.68 17.95
C LEU A 79 5.59 8.37 18.28
N VAL A 80 4.27 8.46 18.39
CA VAL A 80 3.45 7.28 18.71
C VAL A 80 3.60 6.24 17.61
N ASN A 81 3.90 5.02 18.03
CA ASN A 81 4.15 3.90 17.15
C ASN A 81 3.60 2.65 17.84
N ALA A 82 2.47 2.16 17.39
CA ALA A 82 1.72 1.10 18.04
C ALA A 82 1.59 -0.13 17.16
N VAL A 83 1.84 -1.31 17.74
CA VAL A 83 1.49 -2.59 17.14
C VAL A 83 0.07 -2.95 17.57
N LEU A 84 -0.79 -3.29 16.62
CA LEU A 84 -2.19 -3.60 16.87
C LEU A 84 -2.42 -5.10 17.01
N THR A 85 -3.53 -5.47 17.65
CA THR A 85 -3.91 -6.89 17.84
C THR A 85 -4.22 -7.62 16.55
N ASN A 86 -4.54 -6.90 15.48
CA ASN A 86 -4.66 -7.49 14.14
C ASN A 86 -3.30 -7.70 13.44
N GLY A 87 -2.18 -7.48 14.13
CA GLY A 87 -0.84 -7.64 13.59
C GLY A 87 -0.32 -6.45 12.77
N ALA A 88 -1.11 -5.39 12.61
CA ALA A 88 -0.73 -4.17 11.90
C ALA A 88 0.12 -3.23 12.76
N ARG A 89 0.71 -2.23 12.10
CA ARG A 89 1.38 -1.10 12.73
C ARG A 89 0.59 0.19 12.44
N PHE A 90 0.32 0.99 13.47
CA PHE A 90 -0.33 2.29 13.34
C PHE A 90 0.52 3.36 14.03
N TYR A 91 1.00 4.33 13.25
CA TYR A 91 2.05 5.24 13.71
C TYR A 91 2.03 6.56 12.97
N VAL A 92 2.95 7.45 13.32
CA VAL A 92 3.20 8.69 12.59
C VAL A 92 4.48 8.50 11.80
N ASP A 93 4.37 8.55 10.46
CA ASP A 93 5.53 8.63 9.57
C ASP A 93 5.67 10.05 9.05
N HIS A 94 6.84 10.66 9.29
CA HIS A 94 7.12 12.06 8.97
C HIS A 94 6.03 13.01 9.53
N ALA A 95 4.99 13.28 8.78
CA ALA A 95 3.90 14.19 9.18
C ALA A 95 2.50 13.57 9.05
N HIS A 96 2.40 12.32 8.60
CA HIS A 96 1.15 11.65 8.28
C HIS A 96 0.85 10.50 9.23
N PRO A 97 -0.41 10.23 9.57
CA PRO A 97 -0.77 8.97 10.20
C PRO A 97 -0.64 7.87 9.14
N GLU A 98 0.08 6.81 9.50
CA GLU A 98 0.32 5.68 8.63
C GLU A 98 -0.20 4.39 9.24
N TYR A 99 -0.88 3.60 8.41
CA TYR A 99 -1.28 2.25 8.73
C TYR A 99 -0.55 1.29 7.80
N SER A 100 0.33 0.46 8.39
CA SER A 100 0.96 -0.66 7.71
C SER A 100 0.18 -1.93 8.05
N SER A 101 -0.42 -2.56 7.04
CA SER A 101 -1.22 -3.77 7.21
C SER A 101 -0.38 -4.94 7.74
N PRO A 102 -0.99 -5.95 8.39
CA PRO A 102 -0.29 -7.21 8.61
C PRO A 102 0.09 -7.86 7.28
N GLU A 103 1.07 -8.74 7.32
CA GLU A 103 1.43 -9.56 6.18
C GLU A 103 0.32 -10.58 5.87
N VAL A 104 -0.01 -10.74 4.60
CA VAL A 104 -1.02 -11.68 4.10
C VAL A 104 -0.45 -12.56 2.98
N ALA A 105 -1.05 -13.73 2.76
CA ALA A 105 -0.62 -14.66 1.71
C ALA A 105 -1.42 -14.52 0.41
N SER A 106 -2.45 -13.67 0.37
CA SER A 106 -3.23 -13.42 -0.83
C SER A 106 -3.49 -11.94 -1.08
N ALA A 107 -3.62 -11.57 -2.35
CA ALA A 107 -3.95 -10.20 -2.74
C ALA A 107 -5.37 -9.80 -2.27
N ARG A 108 -6.32 -10.75 -2.19
CA ARG A 108 -7.66 -10.48 -1.68
C ARG A 108 -7.63 -10.13 -0.19
N ASP A 109 -6.84 -10.87 0.58
CA ASP A 109 -6.67 -10.55 2.00
C ASP A 109 -5.96 -9.21 2.18
N GLY A 110 -5.04 -8.84 1.27
CA GLY A 110 -4.47 -7.49 1.23
C GLY A 110 -5.54 -6.40 1.20
N VAL A 111 -6.63 -6.61 0.45
CA VAL A 111 -7.77 -5.68 0.43
C VAL A 111 -8.51 -5.67 1.78
N VAL A 112 -8.71 -6.82 2.42
CA VAL A 112 -9.41 -6.91 3.72
C VAL A 112 -8.71 -6.04 4.77
N TRP A 113 -7.37 -6.18 4.92
CA TRP A 113 -6.63 -5.43 5.93
C TRP A 113 -6.31 -3.99 5.53
N ASP A 114 -6.25 -3.64 4.23
CA ASP A 114 -6.25 -2.23 3.78
C ASP A 114 -7.57 -1.53 4.16
N ARG A 115 -8.71 -2.19 3.94
CA ARG A 115 -10.03 -1.69 4.36
C ARG A 115 -10.17 -1.61 5.88
N ALA A 116 -9.61 -2.57 6.62
CA ALA A 116 -9.58 -2.52 8.08
C ALA A 116 -8.76 -1.30 8.56
N GLY A 117 -7.67 -0.95 7.89
CA GLY A 117 -6.91 0.27 8.14
C GLY A 117 -7.77 1.53 8.00
N GLU A 118 -8.59 1.63 6.96
CA GLU A 118 -9.51 2.78 6.84
C GLU A 118 -10.49 2.87 8.03
N GLU A 119 -11.00 1.73 8.54
CA GLU A 119 -11.87 1.73 9.72
C GLU A 119 -11.11 2.12 10.99
N VAL A 120 -9.86 1.67 11.16
CA VAL A 120 -8.98 2.12 12.24
C VAL A 120 -8.83 3.64 12.21
N LEU A 121 -8.59 4.23 11.02
CA LEU A 121 -8.50 5.69 10.86
C LEU A 121 -9.83 6.41 11.17
N ARG A 122 -10.98 5.82 10.80
CA ARG A 122 -12.33 6.36 11.12
C ARG A 122 -12.60 6.34 12.63
N LEU A 123 -12.25 5.26 13.30
CA LEU A 123 -12.33 5.16 14.76
C LEU A 123 -11.39 6.18 15.42
N ALA A 124 -10.16 6.29 14.94
CA ALA A 124 -9.18 7.27 15.40
C ALA A 124 -9.69 8.71 15.25
N MET A 125 -10.27 9.06 14.09
CA MET A 125 -10.91 10.38 13.88
C MET A 125 -12.03 10.62 14.87
N THR A 126 -12.87 9.63 15.12
CA THR A 126 -13.97 9.74 16.07
C THR A 126 -13.47 10.01 17.48
N ALA A 127 -12.45 9.26 17.90
CA ALA A 127 -11.81 9.42 19.21
C ALA A 127 -11.13 10.79 19.35
N ALA A 128 -10.34 11.20 18.37
CA ALA A 128 -9.64 12.49 18.37
C ALA A 128 -10.62 13.68 18.40
N ASN A 129 -11.69 13.61 17.63
CA ASN A 129 -12.68 14.68 17.57
C ASN A 129 -13.48 14.89 18.87
N ARG A 130 -13.52 13.89 19.77
CA ARG A 130 -14.11 14.05 21.11
C ARG A 130 -13.25 14.92 22.05
N THR A 131 -11.96 15.06 21.73
CA THR A 131 -10.99 15.82 22.56
C THR A 131 -10.78 17.26 22.09
N LEU A 132 -11.30 17.61 20.91
CA LEU A 132 -11.19 18.94 20.30
C LEU A 132 -12.35 19.85 20.72
N GLY A 133 -12.16 21.16 20.54
CA GLY A 133 -13.23 22.13 20.72
C GLY A 133 -14.33 21.97 19.66
N ASP A 134 -15.54 22.44 19.98
CA ASP A 134 -16.78 22.22 19.19
C ASP A 134 -16.68 22.65 17.71
N ASP A 135 -15.82 23.60 17.39
CA ASP A 135 -15.62 24.14 16.04
C ASP A 135 -14.46 23.48 15.28
N GLN A 136 -13.62 22.68 15.95
CA GLN A 136 -12.48 21.99 15.36
C GLN A 136 -12.81 20.55 14.98
N GLN A 137 -12.23 20.07 13.89
CA GLN A 137 -12.41 18.70 13.43
C GLN A 137 -11.18 18.17 12.69
N VAL A 138 -10.62 17.07 13.16
CA VAL A 138 -9.66 16.26 12.39
C VAL A 138 -10.39 15.61 11.21
N ILE A 139 -9.81 15.75 10.04
CA ILE A 139 -10.30 15.13 8.79
C ILE A 139 -9.15 14.37 8.13
N VAL A 140 -9.41 13.12 7.76
CA VAL A 140 -8.43 12.22 7.14
C VAL A 140 -8.88 11.84 5.74
N HIS A 141 -7.92 11.79 4.82
CA HIS A 141 -8.12 11.42 3.42
C HIS A 141 -7.17 10.29 3.02
N LYS A 142 -7.70 9.29 2.30
CA LYS A 142 -6.88 8.23 1.68
C LYS A 142 -6.46 8.69 0.27
N ASN A 143 -5.51 9.64 0.21
CA ASN A 143 -4.98 10.19 -1.04
C ASN A 143 -3.45 10.33 -0.95
N ASN A 144 -2.80 10.79 -2.01
CA ASN A 144 -1.34 10.82 -2.08
C ASN A 144 -0.74 12.22 -2.28
N SER A 145 -1.51 13.29 -2.17
CA SER A 145 -1.01 14.65 -2.36
C SER A 145 -1.84 15.68 -1.63
N ASP A 146 -1.19 16.69 -1.07
CA ASP A 146 -1.83 17.86 -0.46
C ASP A 146 -2.21 18.96 -1.47
N GLY A 147 -1.87 18.77 -2.75
CA GLY A 147 -2.07 19.78 -3.80
C GLY A 147 -1.11 20.97 -3.71
N LYS A 148 -0.03 20.87 -2.92
CA LYS A 148 0.98 21.91 -2.68
C LYS A 148 2.41 21.38 -2.92
N ALA A 149 2.55 20.39 -3.81
CA ALA A 149 3.78 19.71 -4.15
C ALA A 149 4.35 18.77 -3.07
N ASN A 150 3.60 18.44 -2.02
CA ASN A 150 3.95 17.36 -1.12
C ASN A 150 3.18 16.08 -1.47
N SER A 151 3.89 14.96 -1.55
CA SER A 151 3.30 13.64 -1.77
C SER A 151 3.64 12.71 -0.63
N TYR A 152 2.68 11.88 -0.28
CA TYR A 152 2.78 10.82 0.69
C TYR A 152 2.33 9.48 0.09
N GLY A 153 2.77 8.37 0.71
CA GLY A 153 2.83 7.08 0.07
C GLY A 153 1.59 6.21 0.20
N THR A 154 1.47 5.30 -0.73
CA THR A 154 0.82 4.00 -0.56
C THR A 154 1.79 2.98 -1.14
N HIS A 155 2.42 2.23 -0.25
CA HIS A 155 3.51 1.34 -0.60
C HIS A 155 3.02 -0.10 -0.56
N GLU A 156 3.56 -0.92 -1.44
CA GLU A 156 3.33 -2.35 -1.48
C GLU A 156 4.62 -3.05 -1.12
N ASN A 157 4.53 -4.11 -0.34
CA ASN A 157 5.67 -4.92 0.05
C ASN A 157 5.45 -6.35 -0.43
N TYR A 158 6.48 -6.94 -1.03
CA TYR A 158 6.44 -8.33 -1.52
C TYR A 158 7.68 -9.08 -1.08
N VAL A 159 7.48 -10.26 -0.50
CA VAL A 159 8.59 -11.18 -0.25
C VAL A 159 9.06 -11.79 -1.57
N MET A 160 10.36 -11.76 -1.80
CA MET A 160 11.02 -12.37 -2.96
C MET A 160 12.19 -13.24 -2.54
N ASP A 161 12.51 -14.24 -3.37
CA ASP A 161 13.71 -15.05 -3.21
C ASP A 161 14.97 -14.18 -3.34
N ARG A 162 15.84 -14.23 -2.33
CA ARG A 162 17.13 -13.52 -2.29
C ARG A 162 18.04 -13.87 -3.46
N ALA A 163 17.94 -15.09 -3.98
CA ALA A 163 18.78 -15.55 -5.09
C ALA A 163 18.50 -14.84 -6.42
N VAL A 164 17.34 -14.15 -6.55
CA VAL A 164 17.01 -13.40 -7.77
C VAL A 164 17.90 -12.16 -7.87
N PRO A 165 18.67 -11.99 -8.96
CA PRO A 165 19.51 -10.81 -9.14
C PRO A 165 18.65 -9.52 -9.17
N PHE A 166 19.04 -8.51 -8.41
CA PHE A 166 18.26 -7.27 -8.30
C PHE A 166 18.10 -6.55 -9.66
N ASN A 167 19.14 -6.58 -10.51
CA ASN A 167 19.05 -6.01 -11.86
C ASN A 167 18.00 -6.71 -12.75
N ARG A 168 17.73 -8.01 -12.54
CA ARG A 168 16.64 -8.70 -13.21
C ARG A 168 15.28 -8.18 -12.76
N ILE A 169 15.12 -7.93 -11.45
CA ILE A 169 13.91 -7.32 -10.91
C ILE A 169 13.70 -5.94 -11.55
N VAL A 170 14.73 -5.09 -11.55
CA VAL A 170 14.67 -3.77 -12.20
C VAL A 170 14.24 -3.87 -13.65
N ALA A 171 14.90 -4.71 -14.45
CA ALA A 171 14.63 -4.80 -15.89
C ALA A 171 13.20 -5.26 -16.20
N ARG A 172 12.68 -6.23 -15.44
CA ARG A 172 11.42 -6.92 -15.74
C ARG A 172 10.21 -6.37 -14.98
N ALA A 173 10.38 -5.75 -13.80
CA ALA A 173 9.29 -5.15 -13.06
C ALA A 173 8.97 -3.71 -13.52
N THR A 174 9.97 -2.94 -13.99
CA THR A 174 9.77 -1.55 -14.45
C THR A 174 8.65 -1.39 -15.48
N PRO A 175 8.53 -2.22 -16.55
CA PRO A 175 7.44 -2.10 -17.51
C PRO A 175 6.06 -2.19 -16.85
N HIS A 176 5.87 -3.17 -15.97
CA HIS A 176 4.62 -3.35 -15.25
C HIS A 176 4.31 -2.14 -14.34
N LEU A 177 5.26 -1.73 -13.52
CA LEU A 177 5.08 -0.64 -12.57
C LEU A 177 4.79 0.71 -13.25
N VAL A 178 5.42 0.98 -14.41
CA VAL A 178 5.18 2.21 -15.18
C VAL A 178 3.80 2.22 -15.83
N THR A 179 3.34 1.07 -16.35
CA THR A 179 2.15 1.01 -17.19
C THR A 179 0.87 0.58 -16.47
N ARG A 180 0.95 -0.11 -15.32
CA ARG A 180 -0.23 -0.61 -14.57
C ARG A 180 -1.16 0.52 -14.09
N GLN A 181 -0.70 1.77 -14.04
CA GLN A 181 -1.54 2.91 -13.67
C GLN A 181 -2.78 3.08 -14.56
N VAL A 182 -2.80 2.50 -15.75
CA VAL A 182 -3.98 2.51 -16.63
C VAL A 182 -5.20 1.87 -15.98
N PHE A 183 -5.03 0.88 -15.10
CA PHE A 183 -6.13 0.23 -14.38
C PHE A 183 -6.09 0.43 -12.84
N CYS A 184 -4.94 0.86 -12.26
CA CYS A 184 -4.85 1.08 -10.81
C CYS A 184 -4.52 2.52 -10.42
N GLY A 185 -4.53 3.48 -11.35
CA GLY A 185 -4.43 4.90 -11.04
C GLY A 185 -5.67 5.40 -10.29
N ALA A 186 -5.46 6.26 -9.28
CA ALA A 186 -6.55 6.78 -8.43
C ALA A 186 -7.12 8.11 -8.92
N GLY A 187 -6.63 8.63 -10.05
CA GLY A 187 -7.07 9.89 -10.65
C GLY A 187 -6.65 11.14 -9.86
N LYS A 188 -6.35 12.22 -10.57
CA LYS A 188 -5.97 13.50 -9.98
C LYS A 188 -6.38 14.67 -10.84
N VAL A 189 -6.95 15.71 -10.22
CA VAL A 189 -7.23 16.98 -10.89
C VAL A 189 -5.97 17.84 -10.93
N GLY A 190 -5.48 18.11 -12.14
CA GLY A 190 -4.30 18.93 -12.39
C GLY A 190 -2.99 18.15 -12.34
N CYS A 191 -1.88 18.89 -12.40
CA CYS A 191 -0.51 18.42 -12.33
C CYS A 191 0.26 19.30 -11.34
N GLU A 192 1.17 18.72 -10.59
CA GLU A 192 1.98 19.46 -9.62
C GLU A 192 3.38 19.82 -10.13
N LEU A 193 3.72 19.39 -11.35
CA LEU A 193 4.94 19.84 -12.00
C LEU A 193 4.80 21.30 -12.46
N PRO A 194 5.81 22.15 -12.20
CA PRO A 194 5.79 23.54 -12.64
C PRO A 194 5.60 23.66 -14.15
N GLY A 195 4.73 24.59 -14.57
CA GLY A 195 4.50 24.87 -16.00
C GLY A 195 3.54 23.93 -16.73
N ARG A 196 3.01 22.89 -16.09
CA ARG A 196 2.09 21.91 -16.69
C ARG A 196 0.62 22.22 -16.41
N HIS A 197 0.20 23.44 -16.71
CA HIS A 197 -1.21 23.87 -16.56
C HIS A 197 -2.16 23.27 -17.60
N ASP A 198 -1.62 22.67 -18.64
CA ASP A 198 -2.34 21.94 -19.71
C ASP A 198 -2.93 20.62 -19.20
N VAL A 199 -2.34 19.99 -18.19
CA VAL A 199 -2.85 18.76 -17.58
C VAL A 199 -3.95 19.12 -16.59
N THR A 200 -5.20 18.94 -16.97
CA THR A 200 -6.36 19.27 -16.11
C THR A 200 -6.87 18.10 -15.29
N TYR A 201 -6.57 16.87 -15.74
CA TYR A 201 -6.83 15.60 -15.06
C TYR A 201 -5.81 14.57 -15.50
N GLN A 202 -5.47 13.61 -14.65
CA GLN A 202 -4.51 12.54 -14.95
C GLN A 202 -4.86 11.22 -14.25
N LEU A 203 -4.25 10.11 -14.70
CA LEU A 203 -4.52 8.77 -14.19
C LEU A 203 -4.04 8.56 -12.76
N SER A 204 -2.79 8.94 -12.48
CA SER A 204 -2.13 8.67 -11.20
C SER A 204 -2.06 9.92 -10.32
N GLN A 205 -2.17 9.74 -9.02
CA GLN A 205 -1.90 10.80 -8.05
C GLN A 205 -0.41 11.06 -7.86
N ARG A 206 0.43 10.06 -8.13
CA ARG A 206 1.84 10.06 -7.77
C ARG A 206 2.82 10.22 -8.92
N ALA A 207 2.41 10.01 -10.18
CA ALA A 207 3.31 10.02 -11.33
C ALA A 207 4.18 11.29 -11.44
N ASP A 208 3.67 12.45 -11.03
CA ASP A 208 4.39 13.72 -11.04
C ASP A 208 5.63 13.75 -10.11
N PHE A 209 5.65 12.92 -9.07
CA PHE A 209 6.64 12.99 -7.98
C PHE A 209 7.82 12.02 -8.13
N PHE A 210 7.85 11.20 -9.17
CA PHE A 210 8.96 10.28 -9.43
C PHE A 210 10.04 10.97 -10.26
N GLU A 211 11.30 10.86 -9.83
CA GLU A 211 12.42 11.55 -10.44
C GLU A 211 13.52 10.60 -10.91
N GLU A 212 13.62 9.42 -10.33
CA GLU A 212 14.64 8.41 -10.64
C GLU A 212 14.01 7.09 -11.07
N GLU A 213 14.74 6.28 -11.81
CA GLU A 213 14.30 4.93 -12.13
C GLU A 213 14.55 3.97 -10.97
N VAL A 214 15.73 4.04 -10.38
CA VAL A 214 16.21 3.14 -9.33
C VAL A 214 16.93 3.95 -8.25
N GLY A 215 16.51 3.85 -7.02
CA GLY A 215 17.11 4.59 -5.91
C GLY A 215 16.64 4.13 -4.54
N LEU A 216 17.25 4.63 -3.48
CA LEU A 216 16.95 4.30 -2.09
C LEU A 216 15.91 5.23 -1.45
N GLU A 217 15.87 6.47 -1.89
CA GLU A 217 15.05 7.53 -1.29
C GLU A 217 13.55 7.29 -1.42
N THR A 218 12.78 7.71 -0.44
CA THR A 218 11.31 7.60 -0.45
C THR A 218 10.61 8.95 -0.40
N THR A 219 11.28 9.99 0.08
CA THR A 219 10.73 11.35 0.23
C THR A 219 11.12 12.30 -0.88
N LEU A 220 12.40 12.34 -1.23
CA LEU A 220 12.95 13.16 -2.33
C LEU A 220 13.50 12.22 -3.39
N LYS A 221 13.58 12.69 -4.66
CA LYS A 221 14.13 11.88 -5.78
C LYS A 221 13.54 10.47 -5.85
N ARG A 222 12.23 10.35 -5.63
CA ARG A 222 11.54 9.05 -5.55
C ARG A 222 11.80 8.20 -6.78
N PRO A 223 12.29 6.96 -6.60
CA PRO A 223 12.52 6.04 -7.71
C PRO A 223 11.29 5.20 -8.03
N ILE A 224 11.18 4.75 -9.29
CA ILE A 224 10.20 3.75 -9.71
C ILE A 224 10.46 2.41 -9.01
N ILE A 225 11.73 1.99 -8.96
CA ILE A 225 12.21 0.81 -8.23
C ILE A 225 12.99 1.26 -7.01
N ASN A 226 12.42 1.04 -5.83
CA ASN A 226 13.10 1.32 -4.58
C ASN A 226 14.11 0.22 -4.25
N THR A 227 15.31 0.60 -3.82
CA THR A 227 16.41 -0.31 -3.54
C THR A 227 16.55 -0.66 -2.06
N ARG A 228 15.66 -0.19 -1.18
CA ARG A 228 15.68 -0.53 0.25
C ARG A 228 15.64 -2.03 0.40
N ASP A 229 16.64 -2.60 1.05
CA ASP A 229 16.80 -4.03 1.25
C ASP A 229 16.75 -4.37 2.75
N GLU A 230 15.58 -4.28 3.29
CA GLU A 230 15.24 -4.56 4.67
C GLU A 230 14.11 -5.60 4.68
N PRO A 231 14.44 -6.90 4.70
CA PRO A 231 13.47 -7.97 4.44
C PRO A 231 12.51 -8.20 5.60
N HIS A 232 12.84 -7.76 6.82
CA HIS A 232 12.12 -8.13 8.05
C HIS A 232 11.84 -9.65 8.11
N ALA A 233 12.80 -10.44 7.66
CA ALA A 233 12.79 -11.89 7.56
C ALA A 233 14.23 -12.38 7.44
N ASP A 234 14.46 -13.71 7.29
CA ASP A 234 15.82 -14.24 7.08
C ASP A 234 16.46 -13.60 5.82
N PRO A 235 17.47 -12.73 6.00
CA PRO A 235 18.08 -11.99 4.90
C PRO A 235 18.92 -12.86 3.97
N GLN A 236 19.23 -14.09 4.35
CA GLN A 236 19.92 -15.05 3.48
C GLN A 236 18.96 -15.71 2.48
N ARG A 237 17.67 -15.75 2.79
CA ARG A 237 16.63 -16.41 1.99
C ARG A 237 15.72 -15.42 1.29
N TYR A 238 15.41 -14.28 1.92
CA TYR A 238 14.37 -13.38 1.49
C TYR A 238 14.90 -11.98 1.20
N ARG A 239 14.26 -11.33 0.24
CA ARG A 239 14.29 -9.90 -0.02
C ARG A 239 12.88 -9.36 0.11
N ARG A 240 12.72 -8.17 0.64
CA ARG A 240 11.50 -7.38 0.53
C ARG A 240 11.63 -6.45 -0.67
N LEU A 241 10.79 -6.62 -1.69
CA LEU A 241 10.64 -5.60 -2.72
C LEU A 241 9.65 -4.55 -2.20
N HIS A 242 10.19 -3.36 -1.96
CA HIS A 242 9.43 -2.21 -1.50
C HIS A 242 9.00 -1.37 -2.70
N VAL A 243 7.71 -1.42 -3.05
CA VAL A 243 7.14 -0.73 -4.22
C VAL A 243 6.44 0.54 -3.76
N ILE A 244 7.04 1.69 -4.07
CA ILE A 244 6.56 2.99 -3.58
C ILE A 244 5.73 3.76 -4.62
N ILE A 245 5.52 3.22 -5.82
CA ILE A 245 4.86 3.91 -6.93
C ILE A 245 3.33 3.84 -6.89
N GLY A 246 2.73 3.04 -6.00
CA GLY A 246 1.29 2.84 -5.92
C GLY A 246 0.51 4.09 -5.53
N ASP A 247 -0.71 4.22 -6.10
CA ASP A 247 -1.70 5.19 -5.67
C ASP A 247 -2.58 4.64 -4.53
N ALA A 248 -3.11 5.53 -3.69
CA ALA A 248 -4.11 5.23 -2.67
C ALA A 248 -5.48 5.02 -3.31
N ASN A 249 -5.84 3.78 -3.58
CA ASN A 249 -7.10 3.42 -4.21
C ASN A 249 -8.27 3.43 -3.22
N MET A 250 -9.41 3.99 -3.64
CA MET A 250 -10.71 3.83 -2.98
C MET A 250 -11.44 2.58 -3.51
N SER A 251 -11.11 2.14 -4.72
CA SER A 251 -11.59 0.91 -5.33
C SER A 251 -10.89 -0.31 -4.74
N GLU A 252 -11.65 -1.19 -4.12
CA GLU A 252 -11.18 -2.49 -3.63
C GLU A 252 -10.66 -3.34 -4.80
N TRP A 253 -11.32 -3.27 -5.95
CA TRP A 253 -10.90 -3.97 -7.16
C TRP A 253 -9.53 -3.47 -7.65
N ALA A 254 -9.31 -2.15 -7.68
CA ALA A 254 -8.03 -1.58 -8.11
C ALA A 254 -6.89 -1.95 -7.14
N THR A 255 -7.15 -1.96 -5.83
CA THR A 255 -6.21 -2.44 -4.81
C THR A 255 -5.87 -3.91 -5.04
N TRP A 256 -6.89 -4.76 -5.22
CA TRP A 256 -6.71 -6.19 -5.47
C TRP A 256 -5.90 -6.45 -6.74
N MET A 257 -6.27 -5.83 -7.87
CA MET A 257 -5.58 -6.02 -9.15
C MET A 257 -4.13 -5.51 -9.11
N LYS A 258 -3.89 -4.39 -8.44
CA LYS A 258 -2.54 -3.87 -8.21
C LYS A 258 -1.65 -4.89 -7.50
N LEU A 259 -2.15 -5.50 -6.42
CA LEU A 259 -1.42 -6.49 -5.64
C LEU A 259 -1.25 -7.81 -6.41
N ALA A 260 -2.33 -8.33 -6.97
CA ALA A 260 -2.34 -9.64 -7.61
C ALA A 260 -1.49 -9.68 -8.89
N THR A 261 -1.65 -8.70 -9.78
CA THR A 261 -0.87 -8.66 -11.03
C THR A 261 0.61 -8.46 -10.76
N THR A 262 0.97 -7.64 -9.75
CA THR A 262 2.36 -7.47 -9.33
C THR A 262 2.92 -8.77 -8.76
N ALA A 263 2.19 -9.48 -7.87
CA ALA A 263 2.62 -10.75 -7.33
C ALA A 263 2.90 -11.80 -8.43
N ILE A 264 2.02 -11.88 -9.45
CA ILE A 264 2.21 -12.77 -10.61
C ILE A 264 3.45 -12.37 -11.41
N VAL A 265 3.61 -11.09 -11.73
CA VAL A 265 4.80 -10.61 -12.47
C VAL A 265 6.09 -10.91 -11.69
N LEU A 266 6.10 -10.75 -10.38
CA LEU A 266 7.25 -11.06 -9.54
C LEU A 266 7.53 -12.58 -9.50
N ALA A 267 6.52 -13.44 -9.50
CA ALA A 267 6.68 -14.89 -9.59
C ALA A 267 7.30 -15.30 -10.95
N MET A 268 6.83 -14.70 -12.05
CA MET A 268 7.46 -14.90 -13.37
C MET A 268 8.93 -14.49 -13.38
N ILE A 269 9.29 -13.40 -12.70
CA ILE A 269 10.68 -12.92 -12.60
C ILE A 269 11.54 -13.91 -11.80
N GLU A 270 11.02 -14.49 -10.73
CA GLU A 270 11.71 -15.50 -9.92
C GLU A 270 11.95 -16.79 -10.68
N ASP A 271 10.99 -17.22 -11.49
CA ASP A 271 11.11 -18.41 -12.34
C ASP A 271 11.98 -18.18 -13.59
N ASP A 272 12.52 -16.97 -13.76
CA ASP A 272 13.26 -16.56 -14.96
C ASP A 272 12.47 -16.82 -16.27
N TRP A 273 11.14 -16.62 -16.18
CA TRP A 273 10.25 -16.80 -17.31
C TRP A 273 10.67 -15.93 -18.49
N PRO A 274 10.70 -16.44 -19.72
CA PRO A 274 11.07 -15.64 -20.89
C PRO A 274 10.12 -14.45 -21.07
N MET A 275 10.63 -13.26 -20.91
CA MET A 275 9.90 -12.01 -21.10
C MET A 275 10.63 -11.17 -22.16
N PRO A 276 9.90 -10.56 -23.12
CA PRO A 276 10.47 -9.61 -24.06
C PRO A 276 10.97 -8.37 -23.35
N GLU A 277 11.82 -7.59 -24.02
CA GLU A 277 12.30 -6.32 -23.47
C GLU A 277 11.22 -5.22 -23.63
N LEU A 278 10.44 -5.02 -22.55
CA LEU A 278 9.35 -4.05 -22.50
C LEU A 278 9.72 -2.74 -21.79
N ARG A 279 10.95 -2.69 -21.25
CA ARG A 279 11.37 -1.55 -20.44
C ARG A 279 11.44 -0.28 -21.29
N PRO A 280 10.79 0.83 -20.84
CA PRO A 280 10.90 2.10 -21.53
C PRO A 280 12.36 2.61 -21.59
N MET A 281 12.76 3.22 -22.70
CA MET A 281 14.07 3.90 -22.79
C MET A 281 14.22 5.02 -21.77
N THR A 282 13.11 5.65 -21.38
CA THR A 282 13.07 6.75 -20.40
C THR A 282 11.94 6.53 -19.42
N PRO A 283 12.10 5.65 -18.39
CA PRO A 283 10.99 5.21 -17.54
C PRO A 283 10.24 6.33 -16.83
N VAL A 284 10.94 7.28 -16.21
CA VAL A 284 10.32 8.39 -15.47
C VAL A 284 9.52 9.34 -16.38
N PRO A 285 10.06 9.87 -17.48
CA PRO A 285 9.25 10.64 -18.43
C PRO A 285 8.08 9.85 -19.00
N THR A 286 8.25 8.56 -19.26
CA THR A 286 7.19 7.67 -19.78
C THR A 286 6.07 7.50 -18.76
N LEU A 287 6.38 7.25 -17.48
CA LEU A 287 5.42 7.18 -16.38
C LEU A 287 4.52 8.43 -16.36
N ARG A 288 5.11 9.61 -16.45
CA ARG A 288 4.39 10.88 -16.42
C ARG A 288 3.50 11.07 -17.65
N ARG A 289 4.02 10.82 -18.88
CA ARG A 289 3.25 10.98 -20.12
C ARG A 289 2.05 10.04 -20.16
N ILE A 290 2.21 8.78 -19.75
CA ILE A 290 1.09 7.83 -19.60
C ILE A 290 0.05 8.37 -18.62
N SER A 291 0.46 8.92 -17.49
CA SER A 291 -0.47 9.49 -16.50
C SER A 291 -1.29 10.65 -17.07
N TRP A 292 -0.69 11.49 -17.90
CA TRP A 292 -1.35 12.67 -18.48
C TRP A 292 -2.24 12.36 -19.67
N ASP A 293 -2.10 11.18 -20.28
CA ASP A 293 -2.88 10.79 -21.46
C ASP A 293 -4.13 9.99 -21.07
N LEU A 294 -5.25 10.67 -21.01
CA LEU A 294 -6.55 10.03 -20.77
C LEU A 294 -7.05 9.19 -21.95
N SER A 295 -6.46 9.34 -23.15
CA SER A 295 -6.84 8.54 -24.32
C SER A 295 -6.21 7.15 -24.29
N LEU A 296 -5.18 6.93 -23.45
CA LEU A 296 -4.37 5.73 -23.34
C LEU A 296 -3.63 5.36 -24.65
N ALA A 297 -3.47 6.33 -25.54
CA ALA A 297 -2.81 6.19 -26.85
C ALA A 297 -1.34 6.64 -26.85
N GLU A 298 -0.86 7.23 -25.74
CA GLU A 298 0.55 7.64 -25.60
C GLU A 298 1.47 6.45 -25.81
N THR A 299 2.39 6.59 -26.73
CA THR A 299 3.38 5.56 -27.06
C THR A 299 4.73 5.87 -26.46
N TYR A 300 5.50 4.84 -26.21
CA TYR A 300 6.90 4.96 -25.79
C TYR A 300 7.79 3.95 -26.54
N GLN A 301 9.08 4.25 -26.59
CA GLN A 301 10.06 3.33 -27.13
C GLN A 301 10.61 2.43 -26.02
N THR A 302 10.65 1.13 -26.30
CA THR A 302 11.32 0.13 -25.47
C THR A 302 12.82 0.07 -25.78
N LEU A 303 13.60 -0.56 -24.91
CA LEU A 303 15.05 -0.70 -25.10
C LEU A 303 15.40 -1.54 -26.34
N ASP A 304 14.51 -2.45 -26.79
CA ASP A 304 14.69 -3.21 -28.02
C ASP A 304 14.21 -2.47 -29.29
N GLY A 305 13.77 -1.20 -29.14
CA GLY A 305 13.41 -0.31 -30.24
C GLY A 305 11.95 -0.41 -30.72
N ARG A 306 11.10 -1.22 -30.06
CA ARG A 306 9.66 -1.22 -30.36
C ARG A 306 8.99 0.08 -29.88
N THR A 307 7.92 0.45 -30.53
CA THR A 307 7.04 1.55 -30.10
C THR A 307 5.70 0.95 -29.70
N ILE A 308 5.32 1.09 -28.43
CA ILE A 308 4.13 0.46 -27.83
C ILE A 308 3.42 1.42 -26.86
N THR A 309 2.15 1.14 -26.57
CA THR A 309 1.35 1.84 -25.58
C THR A 309 1.41 1.13 -24.22
N ALA A 310 0.88 1.78 -23.18
CA ALA A 310 0.72 1.16 -21.86
C ALA A 310 -0.28 -0.01 -21.90
N LEU A 311 -1.36 0.10 -22.68
CA LEU A 311 -2.33 -1.00 -22.83
C LEU A 311 -1.71 -2.21 -23.51
N GLU A 312 -0.97 -2.00 -24.61
CA GLU A 312 -0.26 -3.10 -25.31
C GLU A 312 0.74 -3.79 -24.38
N THR A 313 1.48 -3.03 -23.57
CA THR A 313 2.40 -3.58 -22.58
C THR A 313 1.68 -4.45 -21.56
N GLN A 314 0.56 -3.99 -21.03
CA GLN A 314 -0.20 -4.74 -20.03
C GLN A 314 -0.87 -5.98 -20.64
N ARG A 315 -1.31 -5.93 -21.90
CA ARG A 315 -1.81 -7.10 -22.66
C ARG A 315 -0.73 -8.16 -22.85
N GLU A 316 0.47 -7.73 -23.22
CA GLU A 316 1.61 -8.63 -23.40
C GLU A 316 2.00 -9.30 -22.08
N LEU A 317 2.06 -8.54 -20.98
CA LEU A 317 2.30 -9.07 -19.64
C LEU A 317 1.21 -10.05 -19.18
N CYS A 318 -0.07 -9.75 -19.44
CA CYS A 318 -1.18 -10.64 -19.13
C CYS A 318 -1.10 -11.96 -19.91
N ALA A 319 -0.77 -11.90 -21.21
CA ALA A 319 -0.57 -13.08 -22.02
C ALA A 319 0.61 -13.94 -21.53
N LEU A 320 1.71 -13.32 -21.15
CA LEU A 320 2.86 -14.01 -20.55
C LEU A 320 2.51 -14.64 -19.21
N ALA A 321 1.75 -13.94 -18.37
CA ALA A 321 1.26 -14.46 -17.09
C ALA A 321 0.35 -15.68 -17.28
N ARG A 322 -0.51 -15.67 -18.28
CA ARG A 322 -1.36 -16.81 -18.64
C ARG A 322 -0.53 -18.01 -19.09
N ALA A 323 0.49 -17.80 -19.94
CA ALA A 323 1.39 -18.85 -20.37
C ALA A 323 2.21 -19.43 -19.20
N TRP A 324 2.74 -18.57 -18.33
CA TRP A 324 3.45 -18.98 -17.13
C TRP A 324 2.55 -19.83 -16.20
N ALA A 325 1.32 -19.37 -15.94
CA ALA A 325 0.38 -20.06 -15.06
C ALA A 325 -0.02 -21.46 -15.57
N ALA A 326 0.05 -21.71 -16.88
CA ALA A 326 -0.22 -23.01 -17.46
C ALA A 326 0.90 -24.03 -17.24
N GLU A 327 2.13 -23.59 -16.95
CA GLU A 327 3.33 -24.43 -16.85
C GLU A 327 3.92 -24.50 -15.43
N HIS A 328 3.48 -23.59 -14.51
CA HIS A 328 4.07 -23.44 -13.18
C HIS A 328 3.05 -23.64 -12.05
N ASP A 329 3.55 -23.91 -10.85
CA ASP A 329 2.73 -23.98 -9.64
C ASP A 329 2.26 -22.57 -9.23
N THR A 330 0.97 -22.32 -9.40
CA THR A 330 0.34 -21.04 -9.05
C THR A 330 0.00 -20.93 -7.57
N SER A 331 0.22 -21.96 -6.74
CA SER A 331 0.00 -21.90 -5.29
C SER A 331 0.81 -20.78 -4.63
N VAL A 332 1.95 -20.42 -5.24
CA VAL A 332 2.84 -19.34 -4.79
C VAL A 332 2.21 -17.94 -4.87
N VAL A 333 1.11 -17.77 -5.61
CA VAL A 333 0.37 -16.52 -5.81
C VAL A 333 -1.15 -16.69 -5.59
N GLY A 334 -1.56 -17.63 -4.76
CA GLY A 334 -2.95 -17.84 -4.37
C GLY A 334 -3.66 -19.02 -5.03
N GLY A 335 -3.00 -19.75 -5.92
CA GLY A 335 -3.55 -20.98 -6.53
C GLY A 335 -4.30 -20.74 -7.84
N VAL A 336 -4.73 -21.84 -8.46
CA VAL A 336 -5.27 -21.85 -9.84
C VAL A 336 -6.52 -20.98 -9.98
N ASP A 337 -7.45 -21.06 -9.04
CA ASP A 337 -8.72 -20.32 -9.12
C ASP A 337 -8.48 -18.81 -9.01
N ALA A 338 -7.66 -18.37 -8.04
CA ALA A 338 -7.33 -16.97 -7.85
C ALA A 338 -6.59 -16.39 -9.07
N VAL A 339 -5.62 -17.13 -9.62
CA VAL A 339 -4.88 -16.69 -10.80
C VAL A 339 -5.78 -16.63 -12.03
N THR A 340 -6.69 -17.58 -12.20
CA THR A 340 -7.66 -17.59 -13.30
C THR A 340 -8.58 -16.37 -13.24
N GLU A 341 -9.07 -16.03 -12.06
CA GLU A 341 -9.91 -14.85 -11.82
C GLU A 341 -9.13 -13.56 -12.16
N VAL A 342 -7.91 -13.42 -11.61
CA VAL A 342 -7.06 -12.24 -11.85
C VAL A 342 -6.77 -12.06 -13.34
N LEU A 343 -6.40 -13.11 -14.06
CA LEU A 343 -6.11 -13.05 -15.49
C LEU A 343 -7.34 -12.68 -16.31
N GLY A 344 -8.53 -13.18 -15.93
CA GLY A 344 -9.78 -12.83 -16.58
C GLY A 344 -10.17 -11.37 -16.37
N GLU A 345 -10.05 -10.86 -15.13
CA GLU A 345 -10.32 -9.46 -14.80
C GLU A 345 -9.27 -8.51 -15.43
N TRP A 346 -8.01 -8.96 -15.55
CA TRP A 346 -6.96 -8.18 -16.22
C TRP A 346 -7.25 -7.99 -17.71
N GLU A 347 -7.59 -9.07 -18.43
CA GLU A 347 -8.01 -8.98 -19.85
C GLU A 347 -9.24 -8.09 -20.00
N LEU A 348 -10.27 -8.33 -19.15
CA LEU A 348 -11.53 -7.59 -19.23
C LEU A 348 -11.35 -6.08 -19.05
N VAL A 349 -10.56 -5.66 -18.05
CA VAL A 349 -10.36 -4.23 -17.81
C VAL A 349 -9.56 -3.58 -18.94
N LEU A 350 -8.58 -4.27 -19.52
CA LEU A 350 -7.83 -3.75 -20.67
C LEU A 350 -8.74 -3.60 -21.91
N ASP A 351 -9.65 -4.53 -22.13
CA ASP A 351 -10.65 -4.44 -23.20
C ASP A 351 -11.62 -3.27 -22.99
N ASP A 352 -12.13 -3.12 -21.77
CA ASP A 352 -13.03 -2.02 -21.44
C ASP A 352 -12.33 -0.66 -21.59
N LEU A 353 -11.08 -0.52 -21.11
CA LEU A 353 -10.31 0.72 -21.23
C LEU A 353 -9.99 1.10 -22.68
N GLU A 354 -9.80 0.12 -23.56
CA GLU A 354 -9.50 0.34 -24.98
C GLU A 354 -10.75 0.71 -25.79
N HIS A 355 -11.86 0.01 -25.55
CA HIS A 355 -13.05 0.12 -26.41
C HIS A 355 -14.13 1.03 -25.83
N ASP A 356 -14.37 0.97 -24.54
CA ASP A 356 -15.38 1.77 -23.82
C ASP A 356 -15.03 1.88 -22.33
N ARG A 357 -14.19 2.84 -21.99
CA ARG A 357 -13.69 3.02 -20.61
C ARG A 357 -14.79 3.25 -19.56
N GLU A 358 -16.00 3.72 -19.97
CA GLU A 358 -17.11 3.90 -19.03
C GLU A 358 -17.54 2.56 -18.39
N ARG A 359 -17.30 1.45 -19.08
CA ARG A 359 -17.54 0.11 -18.54
C ARG A 359 -16.60 -0.27 -17.40
N ALA A 360 -15.43 0.37 -17.29
CA ALA A 360 -14.49 0.19 -16.19
C ALA A 360 -14.78 1.11 -14.98
N ALA A 361 -15.82 1.96 -15.06
CA ALA A 361 -16.11 2.95 -14.00
C ALA A 361 -16.60 2.35 -12.68
N ASP A 362 -16.95 1.06 -12.63
CA ASP A 362 -17.27 0.34 -11.39
C ASP A 362 -16.03 -0.25 -10.70
N ARG A 363 -14.84 -0.15 -11.32
CA ARG A 363 -13.60 -0.81 -10.90
C ARG A 363 -12.42 0.13 -10.80
N VAL A 364 -12.25 1.04 -11.75
CA VAL A 364 -11.07 1.88 -11.93
C VAL A 364 -11.32 3.28 -11.39
N ASP A 365 -10.60 3.66 -10.33
CA ASP A 365 -10.81 4.91 -9.62
C ASP A 365 -10.71 6.15 -10.51
N TRP A 366 -9.71 6.25 -11.40
CA TRP A 366 -9.57 7.44 -12.23
C TRP A 366 -10.74 7.60 -13.22
N VAL A 367 -11.35 6.49 -13.67
CA VAL A 367 -12.54 6.52 -14.52
C VAL A 367 -13.77 6.93 -13.72
N ALA A 368 -14.01 6.28 -12.57
CA ALA A 368 -15.14 6.58 -11.68
C ALA A 368 -15.14 8.03 -11.21
N LYS A 369 -13.97 8.49 -10.74
CA LYS A 369 -13.77 9.87 -10.29
C LYS A 369 -13.91 10.86 -11.45
N GLY A 370 -13.30 10.58 -12.59
CA GLY A 370 -13.40 11.41 -13.80
C GLY A 370 -14.84 11.60 -14.26
N ARG A 371 -15.64 10.52 -14.29
CA ARG A 371 -17.07 10.55 -14.57
C ARG A 371 -17.85 11.43 -13.59
N LEU A 372 -17.61 11.26 -12.29
CA LEU A 372 -18.27 12.04 -11.24
C LEU A 372 -17.94 13.52 -11.32
N LEU A 373 -16.65 13.86 -11.48
CA LEU A 373 -16.17 15.24 -11.57
C LEU A 373 -16.61 15.91 -12.87
N GLY A 374 -16.58 15.19 -14.01
CA GLY A 374 -17.06 15.65 -15.30
C GLY A 374 -18.55 16.01 -15.27
N GLY A 375 -19.39 15.11 -14.77
CA GLY A 375 -20.82 15.38 -14.63
C GLY A 375 -21.13 16.52 -13.66
N PHE A 376 -20.30 16.76 -12.65
CA PHE A 376 -20.42 17.91 -11.78
C PHE A 376 -19.99 19.21 -12.48
N ALA A 377 -18.88 19.17 -13.24
CA ALA A 377 -18.39 20.32 -14.00
C ALA A 377 -19.41 20.80 -15.04
N GLU A 378 -20.00 19.87 -15.80
CA GLU A 378 -21.04 20.17 -16.78
C GLU A 378 -22.27 20.86 -16.16
N ARG A 379 -22.80 20.30 -15.07
CA ARG A 379 -23.99 20.84 -14.39
C ARG A 379 -23.77 22.24 -13.81
N HIS A 380 -22.54 22.58 -13.46
CA HIS A 380 -22.21 23.86 -12.78
C HIS A 380 -21.39 24.82 -13.64
N GLY A 381 -21.10 24.48 -14.90
CA GLY A 381 -20.34 25.30 -15.82
C GLY A 381 -18.90 25.56 -15.33
N LEU A 382 -18.24 24.57 -14.74
CA LEU A 382 -16.90 24.74 -14.16
C LEU A 382 -15.82 24.50 -15.22
N ALA A 383 -14.80 25.34 -15.21
CA ALA A 383 -13.62 25.12 -16.04
C ALA A 383 -12.84 23.88 -15.56
N PRO A 384 -12.24 23.09 -16.49
CA PRO A 384 -11.32 22.01 -16.16
C PRO A 384 -10.22 22.49 -15.21
N GLY A 385 -9.83 21.66 -14.25
CA GLY A 385 -8.77 21.99 -13.27
C GLY A 385 -9.10 23.11 -12.28
N SER A 386 -10.36 23.57 -12.21
CA SER A 386 -10.77 24.62 -11.27
C SER A 386 -10.60 24.22 -9.81
N ALA A 387 -10.47 25.23 -8.91
CA ALA A 387 -10.34 25.00 -7.48
C ALA A 387 -11.50 24.17 -6.88
N LYS A 388 -12.71 24.31 -7.44
CA LYS A 388 -13.87 23.53 -7.03
C LYS A 388 -13.73 22.06 -7.38
N LEU A 389 -13.19 21.72 -8.56
CA LEU A 389 -12.93 20.35 -8.95
C LEU A 389 -11.82 19.73 -8.12
N ARG A 390 -10.76 20.49 -7.78
CA ARG A 390 -9.71 20.02 -6.84
C ARG A 390 -10.28 19.72 -5.45
N ALA A 391 -11.19 20.51 -4.96
CA ALA A 391 -11.87 20.25 -3.69
C ALA A 391 -12.72 18.96 -3.73
N LEU A 392 -13.39 18.69 -4.86
CA LEU A 392 -14.16 17.45 -5.06
C LEU A 392 -13.25 16.24 -5.27
N ASP A 393 -12.10 16.41 -5.92
CA ASP A 393 -11.06 15.38 -6.02
C ASP A 393 -10.61 14.93 -4.62
N LEU A 394 -10.26 15.87 -3.75
CA LEU A 394 -9.92 15.56 -2.35
C LEU A 394 -11.10 14.89 -1.62
N GLN A 395 -12.33 15.37 -1.84
CA GLN A 395 -13.52 14.80 -1.21
C GLN A 395 -13.82 13.36 -1.69
N TYR A 396 -13.33 12.94 -2.84
CA TYR A 396 -13.43 11.55 -3.29
C TYR A 396 -12.75 10.59 -2.31
N HIS A 397 -11.70 11.03 -1.67
CA HIS A 397 -10.87 10.29 -0.74
C HIS A 397 -11.18 10.55 0.75
N ASP A 398 -12.22 11.31 1.08
CA ASP A 398 -12.58 11.65 2.46
C ASP A 398 -13.05 10.40 3.21
N LEU A 399 -12.41 10.07 4.33
CA LEU A 399 -12.76 8.88 5.11
C LEU A 399 -14.10 9.03 5.87
N ARG A 400 -14.66 10.21 5.99
CA ARG A 400 -16.01 10.40 6.57
C ARG A 400 -17.05 9.84 5.62
N ARG A 401 -17.79 8.80 6.02
CA ARG A 401 -18.72 8.05 5.16
C ARG A 401 -19.81 8.94 4.52
N ASP A 402 -20.29 9.97 5.23
CA ASP A 402 -21.29 10.93 4.73
C ASP A 402 -20.71 11.95 3.71
N ARG A 403 -19.39 12.09 3.65
CA ARG A 403 -18.67 13.03 2.77
C ARG A 403 -17.95 12.34 1.61
N CYS A 404 -17.57 11.09 1.75
CA CYS A 404 -16.83 10.33 0.77
C CYS A 404 -17.57 10.23 -0.57
N LEU A 405 -17.00 10.78 -1.63
CA LEU A 405 -17.61 10.70 -2.96
C LEU A 405 -17.35 9.33 -3.63
N ALA A 406 -16.27 8.64 -3.27
CA ALA A 406 -16.01 7.29 -3.78
C ALA A 406 -17.14 6.31 -3.45
N LEU A 407 -17.72 6.40 -2.24
CA LEU A 407 -18.87 5.58 -1.85
C LEU A 407 -20.13 5.83 -2.70
N ARG A 408 -20.19 6.94 -3.45
CA ARG A 408 -21.27 7.30 -4.35
C ARG A 408 -20.94 7.07 -5.81
N ALA A 409 -19.72 6.64 -6.11
CA ALA A 409 -19.23 6.42 -7.47
C ALA A 409 -19.76 5.12 -8.08
N GLY A 410 -20.29 4.20 -7.26
CA GLY A 410 -20.77 2.88 -7.68
C GLY A 410 -19.65 1.87 -7.88
N LEU A 411 -18.58 2.00 -7.12
CA LEU A 411 -17.46 1.05 -7.13
C LEU A 411 -17.90 -0.33 -6.64
N ARG A 412 -17.37 -1.36 -7.26
CA ARG A 412 -17.58 -2.77 -6.88
C ARG A 412 -16.88 -3.06 -5.54
N THR A 413 -17.58 -3.77 -4.66
CA THR A 413 -17.01 -4.30 -3.43
C THR A 413 -16.57 -5.76 -3.62
N LEU A 414 -15.41 -6.11 -3.08
CA LEU A 414 -14.84 -7.46 -3.12
C LEU A 414 -14.87 -8.16 -1.76
N VAL A 415 -14.89 -7.36 -0.69
CA VAL A 415 -14.85 -7.87 0.68
C VAL A 415 -16.12 -7.43 1.43
N SER A 416 -16.61 -8.28 2.32
CA SER A 416 -17.79 -7.95 3.11
C SER A 416 -17.43 -7.04 4.28
N GLU A 417 -18.41 -6.24 4.72
CA GLU A 417 -18.26 -5.41 5.93
C GLU A 417 -17.93 -6.26 7.17
N ALA A 418 -18.44 -7.50 7.25
CA ALA A 418 -18.14 -8.40 8.36
C ALA A 418 -16.67 -8.83 8.40
N GLU A 419 -16.07 -9.14 7.24
CA GLU A 419 -14.64 -9.42 7.14
C GLU A 419 -13.82 -8.21 7.59
N VAL A 420 -14.15 -7.01 7.10
CA VAL A 420 -13.46 -5.77 7.46
C VAL A 420 -13.56 -5.49 8.96
N VAL A 421 -14.74 -5.58 9.55
CA VAL A 421 -14.95 -5.37 11.00
C VAL A 421 -14.15 -6.37 11.83
N SER A 422 -14.13 -7.64 11.42
CA SER A 422 -13.31 -8.66 12.09
C SER A 422 -11.81 -8.31 12.00
N ALA A 423 -11.33 -7.87 10.85
CA ALA A 423 -9.93 -7.56 10.58
C ALA A 423 -9.40 -6.31 11.32
N ILE A 424 -10.29 -5.48 11.91
CA ILE A 424 -9.86 -4.38 12.80
C ILE A 424 -9.10 -4.92 14.01
N HIS A 425 -9.50 -6.10 14.52
CA HIS A 425 -8.98 -6.66 15.78
C HIS A 425 -8.31 -8.03 15.61
N SER A 426 -8.57 -8.74 14.51
CA SER A 426 -8.08 -10.09 14.27
C SER A 426 -7.01 -10.09 13.18
N PRO A 427 -5.87 -10.78 13.40
CA PRO A 427 -4.83 -10.93 12.39
C PRO A 427 -5.24 -11.93 11.30
N PRO A 428 -4.57 -11.91 10.12
CA PRO A 428 -4.65 -12.99 9.14
C PRO A 428 -4.13 -14.30 9.76
N THR A 429 -4.71 -15.43 9.33
CA THR A 429 -4.45 -16.75 9.96
C THR A 429 -3.29 -17.52 9.34
N ASP A 430 -2.82 -17.10 8.17
CA ASP A 430 -1.93 -17.85 7.28
C ASP A 430 -0.50 -17.31 7.18
N THR A 431 -0.17 -16.30 8.00
CA THR A 431 1.17 -15.73 8.14
C THR A 431 1.58 -15.60 9.60
N ARG A 432 2.84 -15.21 9.87
CA ARG A 432 3.33 -14.90 11.23
C ARG A 432 2.58 -13.75 11.90
N ALA A 433 1.82 -12.95 11.14
CA ALA A 433 0.97 -11.90 11.71
C ALA A 433 -0.08 -12.48 12.66
N TRP A 434 -0.52 -13.73 12.43
CA TRP A 434 -1.40 -14.42 13.36
C TRP A 434 -0.78 -14.55 14.75
N PHE A 435 0.43 -15.08 14.82
CA PHE A 435 1.11 -15.22 16.12
C PHE A 435 1.32 -13.86 16.77
N ARG A 436 1.85 -12.89 16.02
CA ARG A 436 2.06 -11.52 16.53
C ARG A 436 0.76 -10.93 17.11
N GLY A 437 -0.31 -10.88 16.33
CA GLY A 437 -1.57 -10.29 16.80
C GLY A 437 -2.23 -11.05 17.95
N THR A 438 -2.22 -12.38 17.90
CA THR A 438 -2.86 -13.23 18.90
C THR A 438 -2.16 -13.13 20.26
N VAL A 439 -0.82 -13.15 20.28
CA VAL A 439 -0.09 -13.04 21.57
C VAL A 439 -0.18 -11.63 22.14
N LEU A 440 -0.24 -10.59 21.29
CA LEU A 440 -0.50 -9.23 21.74
C LEU A 440 -1.87 -9.11 22.43
N ALA A 441 -2.89 -9.74 21.88
CA ALA A 441 -4.23 -9.74 22.48
C ALA A 441 -4.31 -10.58 23.77
N ARG A 442 -3.64 -11.76 23.78
CA ARG A 442 -3.78 -12.74 24.87
C ARG A 442 -2.86 -12.48 26.05
N PHE A 443 -1.61 -12.07 25.78
CA PHE A 443 -0.57 -11.90 26.79
C PHE A 443 -0.12 -10.44 26.91
N THR A 444 -1.08 -9.52 26.80
CA THR A 444 -0.89 -8.07 26.80
C THR A 444 0.10 -7.56 27.85
N ASP A 445 -0.04 -8.02 29.09
CA ASP A 445 0.76 -7.56 30.24
C ASP A 445 2.20 -8.11 30.23
N GLN A 446 2.47 -9.10 29.38
CA GLN A 446 3.77 -9.75 29.26
C GLN A 446 4.53 -9.39 27.98
N VAL A 447 3.88 -8.74 27.01
CA VAL A 447 4.56 -8.25 25.80
C VAL A 447 5.13 -6.87 26.07
N VAL A 448 6.43 -6.70 25.84
CA VAL A 448 7.16 -5.45 26.07
C VAL A 448 7.19 -4.61 24.79
N THR A 449 7.67 -5.21 23.71
CA THR A 449 7.76 -4.60 22.36
C THR A 449 7.57 -5.65 21.29
N ALA A 450 7.21 -5.22 20.09
CA ALA A 450 7.17 -6.07 18.91
C ALA A 450 7.57 -5.30 17.65
N ASN A 451 8.03 -6.03 16.65
CA ASN A 451 8.20 -5.54 15.28
C ASN A 451 7.72 -6.61 14.27
N TRP A 452 8.09 -6.48 13.01
CA TRP A 452 7.64 -7.42 11.98
C TRP A 452 8.18 -8.83 12.19
N ASP A 453 9.40 -8.99 12.69
CA ASP A 453 10.14 -10.24 12.74
C ASP A 453 10.54 -10.70 14.16
N SER A 454 10.10 -10.00 15.20
CA SER A 454 10.30 -10.43 16.58
C SER A 454 9.27 -9.87 17.56
N ILE A 455 9.10 -10.57 18.69
CA ILE A 455 8.34 -10.12 19.86
C ILE A 455 9.21 -10.28 21.09
N VAL A 456 9.17 -9.30 21.98
CA VAL A 456 9.90 -9.31 23.25
C VAL A 456 8.93 -9.45 24.42
N PHE A 457 9.14 -10.47 25.23
CA PHE A 457 8.33 -10.80 26.41
C PHE A 457 9.08 -10.55 27.71
N ASP A 458 8.34 -10.06 28.71
CA ASP A 458 8.71 -10.15 30.11
C ASP A 458 7.98 -11.34 30.75
N THR A 459 8.70 -12.44 30.95
CA THR A 459 8.17 -13.67 31.56
C THR A 459 8.40 -13.71 33.07
N GLY A 460 8.78 -12.58 33.70
CA GLY A 460 9.16 -12.52 35.11
C GLY A 460 10.55 -13.12 35.43
N SER A 461 11.32 -13.48 34.38
CA SER A 461 12.71 -13.94 34.52
C SER A 461 13.68 -12.75 34.73
N SER A 462 14.96 -13.03 34.99
CA SER A 462 15.98 -11.98 35.16
C SER A 462 16.33 -11.24 33.85
N SER A 463 15.86 -11.73 32.71
CA SER A 463 16.09 -11.15 31.39
C SER A 463 14.82 -11.25 30.54
N LEU A 464 14.64 -10.28 29.64
CA LEU A 464 13.59 -10.33 28.62
C LEU A 464 13.85 -11.46 27.64
N SER A 465 12.79 -12.06 27.13
CA SER A 465 12.83 -13.12 26.12
C SER A 465 12.42 -12.59 24.76
N ARG A 466 13.30 -12.64 23.75
CA ARG A 466 12.99 -12.30 22.37
C ARG A 466 12.65 -13.56 21.58
N VAL A 467 11.50 -13.58 20.96
CA VAL A 467 11.05 -14.64 20.04
C VAL A 467 11.18 -14.15 18.60
N PRO A 468 12.12 -14.69 17.81
CA PRO A 468 12.27 -14.31 16.41
C PRO A 468 11.21 -14.98 15.54
N MET A 469 10.69 -14.23 14.56
CA MET A 469 9.70 -14.68 13.57
C MET A 469 10.24 -14.47 12.15
N MET A 470 11.43 -14.98 11.88
CA MET A 470 12.18 -14.74 10.63
C MET A 470 11.56 -15.40 9.38
N GLU A 471 10.56 -16.28 9.55
CA GLU A 471 9.85 -16.97 8.48
C GLU A 471 8.44 -16.40 8.32
N PRO A 472 8.15 -15.62 7.27
CA PRO A 472 6.84 -14.96 7.12
C PRO A 472 5.65 -15.91 7.01
N THR A 473 5.87 -17.15 6.52
CA THR A 473 4.84 -18.19 6.33
C THR A 473 4.75 -19.16 7.52
N ARG A 474 5.46 -18.90 8.62
CA ARG A 474 5.35 -19.65 9.89
C ARG A 474 4.74 -18.75 10.96
N GLY A 475 4.33 -19.31 12.09
CA GLY A 475 3.59 -18.55 13.09
C GLY A 475 2.11 -18.38 12.72
N THR A 476 1.59 -19.27 11.87
CA THR A 476 0.20 -19.34 11.44
C THR A 476 -0.68 -20.00 12.49
N GLU A 477 -2.01 -19.76 12.40
CA GLU A 477 -2.99 -20.43 13.26
C GLU A 477 -2.90 -21.95 13.16
N ALA A 478 -2.74 -22.47 11.95
CA ALA A 478 -2.63 -23.91 11.70
C ALA A 478 -1.42 -24.56 12.38
N ILE A 479 -0.32 -23.82 12.57
CA ILE A 479 0.91 -24.35 13.18
C ILE A 479 0.93 -24.13 14.70
N LEU A 480 0.53 -22.96 15.19
CA LEU A 480 0.71 -22.54 16.57
C LEU A 480 -0.59 -22.40 17.36
N GLY A 481 -1.75 -22.59 16.70
CA GLY A 481 -3.07 -22.33 17.33
C GLY A 481 -3.31 -23.13 18.59
N GLU A 482 -3.03 -24.43 18.58
CA GLU A 482 -3.23 -25.30 19.76
C GLU A 482 -2.24 -24.93 20.90
N MET A 483 -0.97 -24.68 20.57
CA MET A 483 0.04 -24.25 21.51
C MET A 483 -0.39 -22.94 22.20
N VAL A 484 -0.67 -21.90 21.45
CA VAL A 484 -1.07 -20.60 22.00
C VAL A 484 -2.37 -20.71 22.79
N ALA A 485 -3.36 -21.52 22.32
CA ALA A 485 -4.63 -21.71 23.03
C ALA A 485 -4.46 -22.43 24.39
N SER A 486 -3.50 -23.35 24.50
CA SER A 486 -3.25 -24.13 25.73
C SER A 486 -2.32 -23.42 26.73
N SER A 487 -1.47 -22.49 26.29
CA SER A 487 -0.53 -21.76 27.14
C SER A 487 -1.29 -20.87 28.15
N ALA A 488 -0.92 -20.95 29.43
CA ALA A 488 -1.50 -20.13 30.48
C ALA A 488 -0.89 -18.71 30.50
N ASP A 489 0.36 -18.58 30.13
CA ASP A 489 1.11 -17.33 30.06
C ASP A 489 2.18 -17.38 28.93
N ALA A 490 2.95 -16.29 28.79
CA ALA A 490 3.98 -16.19 27.76
C ALA A 490 5.29 -16.96 28.09
N ALA A 491 5.39 -17.60 29.26
CA ALA A 491 6.56 -18.42 29.62
C ALA A 491 6.42 -19.88 29.16
N GLU A 492 5.19 -20.34 28.91
CA GLU A 492 4.86 -21.66 28.36
C GLU A 492 4.96 -21.68 26.82
#